data_d02692f4c12d35ce85d86ea6819edde0
#
_entry.id   d02692f4c12d35ce85d86ea6819edde0
#
_cell.length_a   1.000
_cell.length_b   1.000
_cell.length_c   1.000
_cell.angle_alpha   90.00
_cell.angle_beta   90.00
_cell.angle_gamma   90.00
#
_symmetry.space_group_name_H-M   'P 1'
#
loop_
_entity.id
_entity.type
_entity.pdbx_description
1 polymer ?
#
loop_
_entity_poly.entity_id
_entity_poly.type
_entity_poly.pdbx_seq_one_letter_code
_entity_poly.pdbx_strand_id
1 'polypeptide(L)'
;MMFRLSRSRVQKIFEDVMHSDNAFYLSGRDATGAKGASLEANILLPLKTMAFGTASHTFCDYFQMSKPLVVRCCDEYALMMRDLYSLEYLRVPDENDLKGICRLHRAVHGVNGMMGLLDCMHTRWKNCPKARQASFKSDKESGGPTVILEAMADYHLWFWHASFGYAGSLNDLNVLNLSPFLECLVDGSFK
;
A
#
# COMPACT_ATOMS: atom_id res chain seq x y z
N MET A 1 18.03 -1.37 10.95
CA MET A 1 16.76 -2.06 11.26
C MET A 1 16.39 -2.92 10.05
N MET A 2 16.34 -4.25 10.19
CA MET A 2 16.26 -5.19 9.04
C MET A 2 14.92 -5.13 8.28
N PHE A 3 13.83 -4.80 8.94
CA PHE A 3 12.49 -4.76 8.35
C PHE A 3 11.88 -3.35 8.24
N ARG A 4 12.62 -2.31 8.57
CA ARG A 4 12.15 -0.91 8.66
C ARG A 4 10.91 -0.69 9.54
N LEU A 5 10.55 -1.68 10.35
CA LEU A 5 9.51 -1.64 11.35
C LEU A 5 10.09 -1.90 12.75
N SER A 6 9.48 -1.34 13.78
CA SER A 6 9.84 -1.65 15.17
C SER A 6 9.50 -3.12 15.48
N ARG A 7 10.20 -3.71 16.43
CA ARG A 7 9.93 -5.09 16.88
C ARG A 7 8.49 -5.26 17.36
N SER A 8 7.97 -4.29 18.08
CA SER A 8 6.59 -4.30 18.58
C SER A 8 5.55 -4.33 17.46
N ARG A 9 5.76 -3.56 16.37
CA ARG A 9 4.87 -3.59 15.20
C ARG A 9 4.91 -4.93 14.47
N VAL A 10 6.10 -5.50 14.30
CA VAL A 10 6.22 -6.84 13.69
C VAL A 10 5.51 -7.86 14.56
N GLN A 11 5.68 -7.81 15.88
CA GLN A 11 5.01 -8.72 16.80
C GLN A 11 3.48 -8.56 16.75
N LYS A 12 2.96 -7.32 16.71
CA LYS A 12 1.53 -7.07 16.52
C LYS A 12 1.00 -7.71 15.24
N ILE A 13 1.70 -7.58 14.12
CA ILE A 13 1.31 -8.23 12.85
C ILE A 13 1.21 -9.75 13.02
N PHE A 14 2.15 -10.38 13.72
CA PHE A 14 2.10 -11.82 14.00
C PHE A 14 0.87 -12.20 14.82
N GLU A 15 0.56 -11.45 15.86
CA GLU A 15 -0.59 -11.67 16.73
C GLU A 15 -1.91 -11.51 15.93
N ASP A 16 -2.04 -10.46 15.15
CA ASP A 16 -3.22 -10.18 14.33
C ASP A 16 -3.43 -11.27 13.25
N VAL A 17 -2.35 -11.74 12.62
CA VAL A 17 -2.41 -12.86 11.66
C VAL A 17 -2.81 -14.16 12.32
N MET A 18 -2.29 -14.46 13.49
CA MET A 18 -2.66 -15.67 14.23
C MET A 18 -4.14 -15.68 14.67
N HIS A 19 -4.71 -14.50 14.89
CA HIS A 19 -6.14 -14.36 15.22
C HIS A 19 -7.03 -14.26 13.97
N SER A 20 -6.44 -14.16 12.78
CA SER A 20 -7.19 -14.22 11.54
C SER A 20 -7.48 -15.68 11.15
N ASP A 21 -8.67 -15.94 10.61
CA ASP A 21 -9.03 -17.28 10.12
C ASP A 21 -8.42 -17.58 8.73
N ASN A 22 -7.27 -16.98 8.39
CA ASN A 22 -6.66 -17.14 7.09
C ASN A 22 -5.92 -18.49 6.96
N ALA A 23 -6.52 -19.41 6.21
CA ALA A 23 -6.02 -20.78 6.02
C ALA A 23 -4.60 -20.86 5.45
N PHE A 24 -4.15 -19.87 4.65
CA PHE A 24 -2.78 -19.84 4.12
C PHE A 24 -1.73 -19.78 5.23
N TYR A 25 -2.01 -19.02 6.29
CA TYR A 25 -1.08 -18.85 7.41
C TYR A 25 -1.20 -19.94 8.48
N LEU A 26 -2.42 -20.48 8.66
CA LEU A 26 -2.71 -21.40 9.76
C LEU A 26 -2.52 -22.88 9.39
N SER A 27 -2.63 -23.26 8.10
CA SER A 27 -2.60 -24.69 7.72
C SER A 27 -1.23 -25.37 7.99
N GLY A 28 -0.13 -24.63 7.87
CA GLY A 28 1.22 -25.12 8.10
C GLY A 28 1.65 -26.32 7.22
N ARG A 29 0.78 -26.75 6.30
CA ARG A 29 0.99 -27.88 5.38
C ARG A 29 0.69 -27.49 3.95
N ASP A 30 1.40 -28.11 3.02
CA ASP A 30 1.15 -27.97 1.59
C ASP A 30 -0.01 -28.89 1.11
N ALA A 31 -0.34 -28.82 -0.17
CA ALA A 31 -1.39 -29.62 -0.77
C ALA A 31 -1.11 -31.15 -0.73
N THR A 32 0.13 -31.57 -0.51
CA THR A 32 0.54 -32.99 -0.36
C THR A 32 0.52 -33.45 1.09
N GLY A 33 0.24 -32.54 2.05
CA GLY A 33 0.30 -32.81 3.48
C GLY A 33 1.70 -32.71 4.10
N ALA A 34 2.73 -32.38 3.32
CA ALA A 34 4.07 -32.10 3.81
C ALA A 34 4.13 -30.76 4.57
N LYS A 35 5.12 -30.62 5.47
CA LYS A 35 5.32 -29.38 6.22
C LYS A 35 5.63 -28.23 5.26
N GLY A 36 4.76 -27.23 5.23
CA GLY A 36 4.93 -26.01 4.46
C GLY A 36 5.94 -25.04 5.09
N ALA A 37 6.03 -23.83 4.53
CA ALA A 37 6.83 -22.76 5.13
C ALA A 37 6.25 -22.38 6.50
N SER A 38 7.13 -21.98 7.42
CA SER A 38 6.69 -21.56 8.75
C SER A 38 5.90 -20.24 8.68
N LEU A 39 5.05 -19.99 9.67
CA LEU A 39 4.31 -18.72 9.80
C LEU A 39 5.28 -17.53 9.76
N GLU A 40 6.41 -17.65 10.47
CA GLU A 40 7.43 -16.62 10.51
C GLU A 40 8.01 -16.33 9.11
N ALA A 41 8.31 -17.37 8.34
CA ALA A 41 8.82 -17.21 6.99
C ALA A 41 7.77 -16.54 6.07
N ASN A 42 6.51 -16.93 6.17
CA ASN A 42 5.41 -16.38 5.38
C ASN A 42 5.13 -14.90 5.67
N ILE A 43 5.42 -14.40 6.88
CA ILE A 43 5.26 -13.00 7.27
C ILE A 43 6.54 -12.19 7.05
N LEU A 44 7.71 -12.74 7.45
CA LEU A 44 8.95 -11.99 7.40
C LEU A 44 9.50 -11.81 5.98
N LEU A 45 9.23 -12.75 5.06
CA LEU A 45 9.67 -12.64 3.67
C LEU A 45 9.04 -11.43 2.95
N PRO A 46 7.71 -11.23 2.94
CA PRO A 46 7.10 -10.03 2.37
C PRO A 46 7.59 -8.74 3.03
N LEU A 47 7.67 -8.70 4.35
CA LEU A 47 8.20 -7.56 5.10
C LEU A 47 9.63 -7.20 4.67
N LYS A 48 10.49 -8.22 4.52
CA LYS A 48 11.88 -8.02 4.06
C LYS A 48 11.92 -7.53 2.62
N THR A 49 11.11 -8.12 1.75
CA THR A 49 10.98 -7.71 0.34
C THR A 49 10.59 -6.24 0.22
N MET A 50 9.59 -5.79 0.95
CA MET A 50 9.16 -4.39 0.98
C MET A 50 10.22 -3.47 1.62
N ALA A 51 10.86 -3.89 2.70
CA ALA A 51 11.88 -3.10 3.37
C ALA A 51 13.11 -2.81 2.49
N PHE A 52 13.45 -3.73 1.60
CA PHE A 52 14.58 -3.60 0.68
C PHE A 52 14.18 -3.07 -0.70
N GLY A 53 12.89 -3.05 -1.03
CA GLY A 53 12.39 -2.63 -2.35
C GLY A 53 12.91 -3.52 -3.49
N THR A 54 13.09 -4.82 -3.21
CA THR A 54 13.64 -5.79 -4.18
C THR A 54 12.54 -6.69 -4.73
N ALA A 55 12.86 -7.42 -5.80
CA ALA A 55 11.97 -8.46 -6.29
C ALA A 55 11.86 -9.59 -5.25
N SER A 56 10.66 -10.15 -5.08
CA SER A 56 10.36 -11.14 -4.05
C SER A 56 11.29 -12.37 -4.11
N HIS A 57 11.65 -12.82 -5.32
CA HIS A 57 12.51 -13.98 -5.53
C HIS A 57 13.98 -13.78 -5.06
N THR A 58 14.39 -12.55 -4.73
CA THR A 58 15.74 -12.25 -4.21
C THR A 58 16.05 -13.01 -2.91
N PHE A 59 15.02 -13.33 -2.15
CA PHE A 59 15.18 -13.99 -0.83
C PHE A 59 14.80 -15.48 -0.82
N CYS A 60 14.63 -16.11 -2.01
CA CYS A 60 14.31 -17.54 -2.10
C CYS A 60 15.27 -18.43 -1.30
N ASP A 61 16.56 -18.22 -1.50
CA ASP A 61 17.60 -19.05 -0.83
C ASP A 61 17.66 -18.77 0.68
N TYR A 62 17.49 -17.51 1.07
CA TYR A 62 17.50 -17.13 2.48
C TYR A 62 16.35 -17.76 3.28
N PHE A 63 15.14 -17.82 2.71
CA PHE A 63 13.99 -18.42 3.35
C PHE A 63 13.76 -19.89 2.96
N GLN A 64 14.63 -20.45 2.08
CA GLN A 64 14.52 -21.81 1.55
C GLN A 64 13.13 -22.09 0.93
N MET A 65 12.63 -21.14 0.17
CA MET A 65 11.32 -21.19 -0.48
C MET A 65 11.44 -21.16 -1.99
N SER A 66 10.56 -21.90 -2.68
CA SER A 66 10.50 -21.86 -4.15
C SER A 66 10.00 -20.51 -4.67
N LYS A 67 10.40 -20.11 -5.88
CA LYS A 67 9.96 -18.84 -6.49
C LYS A 67 8.43 -18.68 -6.53
N PRO A 68 7.62 -19.69 -6.95
CA PRO A 68 6.17 -19.56 -6.93
C PRO A 68 5.62 -19.33 -5.53
N LEU A 69 6.16 -20.02 -4.51
CA LEU A 69 5.71 -19.85 -3.13
C LEU A 69 6.04 -18.45 -2.60
N VAL A 70 7.23 -17.92 -2.91
CA VAL A 70 7.62 -16.57 -2.51
C VAL A 70 6.71 -15.49 -3.10
N VAL A 71 6.35 -15.61 -4.39
CA VAL A 71 5.38 -14.69 -5.02
C VAL A 71 4.03 -14.79 -4.33
N ARG A 72 3.52 -16.00 -4.14
CA ARG A 72 2.26 -16.25 -3.44
C ARG A 72 2.27 -15.67 -2.02
N CYS A 73 3.37 -15.84 -1.26
CA CYS A 73 3.48 -15.25 0.08
C CYS A 73 3.34 -13.72 0.06
N CYS A 74 3.93 -13.05 -0.94
CA CYS A 74 3.80 -11.59 -1.06
C CYS A 74 2.38 -11.17 -1.41
N ASP A 75 1.70 -11.89 -2.31
CA ASP A 75 0.33 -11.60 -2.71
C ASP A 75 -0.64 -11.84 -1.54
N GLU A 76 -0.56 -12.99 -0.88
CA GLU A 76 -1.39 -13.32 0.30
C GLU A 76 -1.15 -12.33 1.44
N TYR A 77 0.11 -11.91 1.65
CA TYR A 77 0.43 -10.90 2.66
C TYR A 77 -0.21 -9.55 2.35
N ALA A 78 -0.18 -9.10 1.11
CA ALA A 78 -0.81 -7.84 0.71
C ALA A 78 -2.33 -7.87 0.92
N LEU A 79 -2.98 -8.98 0.53
CA LEU A 79 -4.42 -9.18 0.75
C LEU A 79 -4.76 -9.19 2.24
N MET A 80 -4.01 -9.93 3.04
CA MET A 80 -4.20 -10.02 4.49
C MET A 80 -4.01 -8.66 5.17
N MET A 81 -2.97 -7.89 4.82
CA MET A 81 -2.76 -6.55 5.38
C MET A 81 -3.93 -5.62 5.05
N ARG A 82 -4.46 -5.69 3.82
CA ARG A 82 -5.67 -4.96 3.44
C ARG A 82 -6.84 -5.37 4.34
N ASP A 83 -7.10 -6.65 4.48
CA ASP A 83 -8.27 -7.16 5.19
C ASP A 83 -8.21 -6.86 6.70
N LEU A 84 -7.01 -6.90 7.31
CA LEU A 84 -6.82 -6.60 8.72
C LEU A 84 -6.86 -5.09 9.04
N TYR A 85 -6.34 -4.26 8.15
CA TYR A 85 -6.02 -2.88 8.52
C TYR A 85 -6.72 -1.80 7.70
N SER A 86 -7.37 -2.13 6.57
CA SER A 86 -7.96 -1.08 5.71
C SER A 86 -9.07 -0.30 6.41
N LEU A 87 -9.90 -0.96 7.21
CA LEU A 87 -11.00 -0.31 7.95
C LEU A 87 -10.51 0.69 9.01
N GLU A 88 -9.31 0.48 9.54
CA GLU A 88 -8.72 1.40 10.53
C GLU A 88 -7.90 2.50 9.84
N TYR A 89 -7.04 2.11 8.90
CA TYR A 89 -5.99 2.99 8.36
C TYR A 89 -6.32 3.66 7.02
N LEU A 90 -7.36 3.20 6.30
CA LEU A 90 -7.83 3.78 5.03
C LEU A 90 -9.30 4.18 5.08
N ARG A 91 -9.82 4.49 6.26
CA ARG A 91 -11.19 4.99 6.44
C ARG A 91 -11.31 6.46 6.03
N VAL A 92 -12.49 6.85 5.65
CA VAL A 92 -12.84 8.25 5.46
C VAL A 92 -12.80 8.97 6.82
N PRO A 93 -12.25 10.20 6.93
CA PRO A 93 -12.24 10.96 8.17
C PRO A 93 -13.67 11.31 8.60
N ASP A 94 -13.97 11.19 9.88
CA ASP A 94 -15.21 11.66 10.47
C ASP A 94 -15.15 13.17 10.78
N GLU A 95 -16.27 13.75 11.25
CA GLU A 95 -16.32 15.18 11.58
C GLU A 95 -15.29 15.60 12.66
N ASN A 96 -14.99 14.72 13.62
CA ASN A 96 -14.03 15.03 14.68
C ASN A 96 -12.61 15.00 14.13
N ASP A 97 -12.29 14.02 13.27
CA ASP A 97 -11.03 13.98 12.54
C ASP A 97 -10.85 15.28 11.73
N LEU A 98 -11.83 15.63 10.91
CA LEU A 98 -11.79 16.85 10.08
C LEU A 98 -11.58 18.11 10.89
N LYS A 99 -12.30 18.26 12.01
CA LYS A 99 -12.11 19.40 12.93
C LYS A 99 -10.69 19.43 13.51
N GLY A 100 -10.16 18.27 13.89
CA GLY A 100 -8.79 18.12 14.39
C GLY A 100 -7.74 18.49 13.34
N ILE A 101 -7.87 17.92 12.15
CA ILE A 101 -6.97 18.13 11.01
C ILE A 101 -6.96 19.60 10.59
N CYS A 102 -8.15 20.19 10.36
CA CYS A 102 -8.27 21.59 9.95
C CYS A 102 -7.70 22.56 11.01
N ARG A 103 -7.93 22.28 12.30
CA ARG A 103 -7.36 23.07 13.40
C ARG A 103 -5.83 23.03 13.38
N LEU A 104 -5.25 21.87 13.19
CA LEU A 104 -3.79 21.68 13.16
C LEU A 104 -3.19 22.41 11.96
N HIS A 105 -3.73 22.18 10.75
CA HIS A 105 -3.25 22.85 9.54
C HIS A 105 -3.40 24.37 9.60
N ARG A 106 -4.50 24.87 10.19
CA ARG A 106 -4.66 26.30 10.45
C ARG A 106 -3.56 26.84 11.39
N ALA A 107 -3.25 26.11 12.46
CA ALA A 107 -2.22 26.52 13.41
C ALA A 107 -0.80 26.52 12.80
N VAL A 108 -0.49 25.52 11.95
CA VAL A 108 0.84 25.36 11.36
C VAL A 108 1.02 26.18 10.09
N HIS A 109 0.03 26.20 9.21
CA HIS A 109 0.13 26.78 7.87
C HIS A 109 -0.69 28.06 7.69
N GLY A 110 -1.54 28.43 8.64
CA GLY A 110 -2.41 29.59 8.53
C GLY A 110 -3.59 29.43 7.53
N VAL A 111 -3.81 28.24 7.01
CA VAL A 111 -4.85 27.97 5.98
C VAL A 111 -6.09 27.39 6.64
N ASN A 112 -7.21 28.11 6.50
CA ASN A 112 -8.50 27.64 7.01
C ASN A 112 -9.09 26.54 6.10
N GLY A 113 -9.62 25.47 6.72
CA GLY A 113 -10.27 24.38 5.97
C GLY A 113 -9.33 23.44 5.24
N MET A 114 -8.02 23.56 5.45
CA MET A 114 -7.06 22.64 4.87
C MET A 114 -7.15 21.28 5.56
N MET A 115 -7.48 20.25 4.79
CA MET A 115 -7.64 18.88 5.28
C MET A 115 -6.36 18.03 5.12
N GLY A 116 -5.43 18.44 4.28
CA GLY A 116 -4.19 17.70 4.03
C GLY A 116 -3.49 18.16 2.78
N LEU A 117 -2.48 17.39 2.41
CA LEU A 117 -1.70 17.54 1.18
C LEU A 117 -2.03 16.39 0.25
N LEU A 118 -2.46 16.71 -0.97
CA LEU A 118 -2.70 15.75 -2.03
C LEU A 118 -1.55 15.81 -3.02
N ASP A 119 -1.00 14.65 -3.37
CA ASP A 119 0.09 14.55 -4.33
C ASP A 119 0.01 13.27 -5.17
N CYS A 120 0.67 13.28 -6.32
CA CYS A 120 0.74 12.18 -7.26
C CYS A 120 2.18 11.68 -7.41
N MET A 121 2.40 10.40 -7.11
CA MET A 121 3.71 9.76 -7.22
C MET A 121 3.74 8.74 -8.36
N HIS A 122 4.73 8.87 -9.25
CA HIS A 122 4.97 7.90 -10.32
C HIS A 122 5.82 6.72 -9.83
N THR A 123 5.30 5.51 -10.00
CA THR A 123 6.04 4.26 -9.74
C THR A 123 6.39 3.58 -11.06
N ARG A 124 7.67 3.32 -11.29
CA ARG A 124 8.16 2.72 -12.53
C ARG A 124 7.63 1.31 -12.75
N TRP A 125 6.97 1.06 -13.88
CA TRP A 125 6.46 -0.25 -14.24
C TRP A 125 7.41 -0.99 -15.19
N LYS A 126 8.44 -1.62 -14.62
CA LYS A 126 9.51 -2.29 -15.38
C LYS A 126 9.02 -3.38 -16.34
N ASN A 127 7.99 -4.13 -15.95
CA ASN A 127 7.43 -5.25 -16.71
C ASN A 127 6.10 -4.88 -17.40
N CYS A 128 5.92 -3.60 -17.79
CA CYS A 128 4.73 -3.17 -18.47
C CYS A 128 4.55 -3.93 -19.80
N PRO A 129 3.39 -4.56 -20.05
CA PRO A 129 3.11 -5.23 -21.31
C PRO A 129 3.23 -4.25 -22.49
N LYS A 130 3.80 -4.70 -23.62
CA LYS A 130 4.01 -3.87 -24.81
C LYS A 130 2.75 -3.13 -25.25
N ALA A 131 1.60 -3.78 -25.18
CA ALA A 131 0.31 -3.19 -25.55
C ALA A 131 -0.11 -1.99 -24.68
N ARG A 132 0.43 -1.86 -23.45
CA ARG A 132 0.10 -0.79 -22.50
C ARG A 132 1.19 0.27 -22.39
N GLN A 133 2.38 0.01 -22.93
CA GLN A 133 3.53 0.92 -22.76
C GLN A 133 3.23 2.35 -23.22
N ALA A 134 2.54 2.52 -24.34
CA ALA A 134 2.20 3.84 -24.87
C ALA A 134 1.32 4.64 -23.90
N SER A 135 0.27 4.01 -23.34
CA SER A 135 -0.67 4.66 -22.41
C SER A 135 -0.05 4.96 -21.04
N PHE A 136 0.97 4.20 -20.64
CA PHE A 136 1.63 4.37 -19.33
C PHE A 136 2.95 5.12 -19.40
N LYS A 137 3.37 5.55 -20.61
CA LYS A 137 4.63 6.29 -20.80
C LYS A 137 4.55 7.64 -20.09
N SER A 138 5.50 7.89 -19.19
CA SER A 138 5.63 9.15 -18.48
C SER A 138 6.77 9.98 -19.03
N ASP A 139 6.54 11.28 -19.21
CA ASP A 139 7.59 12.24 -19.59
C ASP A 139 8.42 12.68 -18.36
N LYS A 140 7.90 12.42 -17.13
CA LYS A 140 8.56 12.81 -15.87
C LYS A 140 9.71 11.88 -15.46
N GLU A 141 9.65 10.59 -15.82
CA GLU A 141 10.59 9.54 -15.37
C GLU A 141 11.32 8.89 -16.55
N SER A 142 12.39 9.50 -17.05
CA SER A 142 13.25 8.94 -18.12
C SER A 142 12.49 8.29 -19.30
N GLY A 143 11.24 8.68 -19.54
CA GLY A 143 10.41 8.27 -20.67
C GLY A 143 9.88 6.82 -20.64
N GLY A 144 9.95 6.13 -19.51
CA GLY A 144 9.45 4.76 -19.35
C GLY A 144 8.00 4.69 -18.83
N PRO A 145 7.36 3.49 -18.88
CA PRO A 145 6.03 3.30 -18.32
C PRO A 145 6.03 3.45 -16.80
N THR A 146 5.06 4.19 -16.28
CA THR A 146 4.83 4.37 -14.84
C THR A 146 3.36 4.17 -14.51
N VAL A 147 3.08 3.81 -13.25
CA VAL A 147 1.75 3.78 -12.66
C VAL A 147 1.74 4.85 -11.58
N ILE A 148 0.66 5.63 -11.52
CA ILE A 148 0.53 6.72 -10.56
C ILE A 148 -0.20 6.24 -9.32
N LEU A 149 0.33 6.62 -8.16
CA LEU A 149 -0.32 6.63 -6.86
C LEU A 149 -0.72 8.08 -6.56
N GLU A 150 -2.01 8.31 -6.39
CA GLU A 150 -2.55 9.52 -5.78
C GLU A 150 -2.80 9.26 -4.31
N ALA A 151 -2.39 10.15 -3.44
CA ALA A 151 -2.64 10.03 -2.01
C ALA A 151 -2.81 11.38 -1.34
N MET A 152 -3.69 11.43 -0.32
CA MET A 152 -3.83 12.57 0.58
C MET A 152 -3.37 12.19 1.99
N ALA A 153 -2.49 12.99 2.56
CA ALA A 153 -2.02 12.84 3.92
C ALA A 153 -2.17 14.13 4.72
N ASP A 154 -2.43 14.00 6.02
CA ASP A 154 -2.42 15.12 6.95
C ASP A 154 -1.00 15.46 7.44
N TYR A 155 -0.89 16.43 8.34
CA TYR A 155 0.39 16.87 8.93
C TYR A 155 1.13 15.76 9.70
N HIS A 156 0.41 14.78 10.23
CA HIS A 156 1.00 13.63 10.93
C HIS A 156 1.37 12.48 9.99
N LEU A 157 1.26 12.68 8.67
CA LEU A 157 1.49 11.69 7.63
C LEU A 157 0.51 10.50 7.69
N TRP A 158 -0.70 10.74 8.24
CA TRP A 158 -1.78 9.77 8.14
C TRP A 158 -2.44 9.89 6.77
N PHE A 159 -2.55 8.76 6.08
CA PHE A 159 -3.18 8.69 4.77
C PHE A 159 -4.69 8.57 4.91
N TRP A 160 -5.41 9.59 4.49
CA TRP A 160 -6.87 9.62 4.48
C TRP A 160 -7.47 9.20 3.13
N HIS A 161 -6.67 9.24 2.08
CA HIS A 161 -7.02 8.76 0.76
C HIS A 161 -5.79 8.19 0.07
N ALA A 162 -5.99 7.08 -0.67
CA ALA A 162 -4.98 6.53 -1.55
C ALA A 162 -5.66 5.81 -2.72
N SER A 163 -5.31 6.17 -3.94
CA SER A 163 -5.77 5.53 -5.16
C SER A 163 -4.59 5.21 -6.06
N PHE A 164 -4.48 3.96 -6.51
CA PHE A 164 -3.35 3.47 -7.29
C PHE A 164 -3.84 2.81 -8.58
N GLY A 165 -3.11 3.03 -9.68
CA GLY A 165 -3.40 2.37 -10.95
C GLY A 165 -3.58 3.30 -12.14
N TYR A 166 -3.49 4.60 -11.94
CA TYR A 166 -3.60 5.58 -13.01
C TYR A 166 -2.42 5.48 -13.99
N ALA A 167 -2.69 5.75 -15.27
CA ALA A 167 -1.70 5.70 -16.31
C ALA A 167 -0.66 6.81 -16.17
N GLY A 168 0.62 6.48 -16.29
CA GLY A 168 1.72 7.43 -16.15
C GLY A 168 1.76 8.57 -17.17
N SER A 169 0.98 8.48 -18.25
CA SER A 169 0.80 9.57 -19.23
C SER A 169 -0.11 10.70 -18.73
N LEU A 170 -0.87 10.46 -17.65
CA LEU A 170 -1.75 11.47 -17.07
C LEU A 170 -0.94 12.51 -16.28
N ASN A 171 -1.38 13.75 -16.34
CA ASN A 171 -0.91 14.79 -15.42
C ASN A 171 -1.73 14.77 -14.12
N ASP A 172 -1.25 15.48 -13.11
CA ASP A 172 -1.85 15.46 -11.78
C ASP A 172 -3.31 15.98 -11.78
N LEU A 173 -3.65 16.94 -12.64
CA LEU A 173 -5.04 17.43 -12.82
C LEU A 173 -5.94 16.36 -13.44
N ASN A 174 -5.43 15.61 -14.41
CA ASN A 174 -6.21 14.53 -15.01
C ASN A 174 -6.43 13.37 -14.02
N VAL A 175 -5.43 13.07 -13.19
CA VAL A 175 -5.57 12.09 -12.11
C VAL A 175 -6.63 12.55 -11.13
N LEU A 176 -6.57 13.80 -10.68
CA LEU A 176 -7.54 14.37 -9.74
C LEU A 176 -8.98 14.32 -10.28
N ASN A 177 -9.18 14.62 -11.57
CA ASN A 177 -10.50 14.56 -12.21
C ASN A 177 -11.06 13.12 -12.33
N LEU A 178 -10.20 12.12 -12.29
CA LEU A 178 -10.58 10.70 -12.30
C LEU A 178 -10.64 10.12 -10.89
N SER A 179 -10.24 10.89 -9.90
CA SER A 179 -10.11 10.45 -8.52
C SER A 179 -11.46 10.32 -7.83
N PRO A 180 -11.72 9.19 -7.17
CA PRO A 180 -12.88 9.07 -6.28
C PRO A 180 -12.88 10.11 -5.15
N PHE A 181 -11.70 10.60 -4.78
CA PHE A 181 -11.54 11.62 -3.74
C PHE A 181 -12.22 12.93 -4.10
N LEU A 182 -11.99 13.43 -5.32
CA LEU A 182 -12.63 14.66 -5.79
C LEU A 182 -14.14 14.50 -5.90
N GLU A 183 -14.61 13.35 -6.38
CA GLU A 183 -16.04 13.04 -6.46
C GLU A 183 -16.68 13.09 -5.08
N CYS A 184 -16.09 12.43 -4.07
CA CYS A 184 -16.55 12.47 -2.68
C CYS A 184 -16.52 13.85 -2.05
N LEU A 185 -15.58 14.72 -2.44
CA LEU A 185 -15.54 16.10 -1.96
C LEU A 185 -16.69 16.95 -2.56
N VAL A 186 -16.99 16.75 -3.84
CA VAL A 186 -18.00 17.53 -4.57
C VAL A 186 -19.42 17.14 -4.15
N ASP A 187 -19.69 15.84 -3.99
CA ASP A 187 -21.01 15.33 -3.59
C ASP A 187 -21.25 15.40 -2.07
N GLY A 188 -20.22 15.75 -1.30
CA GLY A 188 -20.29 15.85 0.16
C GLY A 188 -20.34 14.50 0.87
N SER A 189 -20.02 13.38 0.21
CA SER A 189 -19.93 12.06 0.83
C SER A 189 -18.64 11.88 1.65
N PHE A 190 -17.74 12.82 1.56
CA PHE A 190 -16.53 12.92 2.40
C PHE A 190 -16.85 13.55 3.77
N LYS A 191 -17.96 13.08 4.38
CA LYS A 191 -18.43 13.55 5.69
C LYS A 191 -18.05 12.57 6.77
#